data_ef4eb437f35250ce889e5a36f41164b2
#
_entry.id   ef4eb437f35250ce889e5a36f41164b2
#
_cell.length_a   1.000
_cell.length_b   1.000
_cell.length_c   1.000
_cell.angle_alpha   90.00
_cell.angle_beta   90.00
_cell.angle_gamma   90.00
#
_symmetry.space_group_name_H-M   'P 1'
#
loop_
_entity.id
_entity.type
_entity.pdbx_description
1 polymer ?
#
loop_
_entity_poly.entity_id
_entity_poly.type
_entity_poly.pdbx_seq_one_letter_code
_entity_poly.pdbx_strand_id
1 'polypeptide(L)'
;MGRTINTILIIASLALFLGLLWAIGAETDNPDKAEQNRGNIELSKEDIPKIFEIIRIWKLVDELELNEDQLLAFLPKFKELEDLRRRYYRSRYDNIKKMSKLLETNPSENQLKSAIDELRNAEVGFYQKYRQIKDSINSNLTIKQQAKFVVFEDKYRDDMRSLMKNLRDLSNLREQRLSHQPEALKEKK
;
A
#
# COMPACT_ATOMS: atom_id res chain seq x y z
N MET A 1 10.39 -31.92 12.06
CA MET A 1 10.07 -31.33 13.37
C MET A 1 10.46 -29.84 13.50
N GLY A 2 11.11 -29.21 12.52
CA GLY A 2 11.56 -27.79 12.59
C GLY A 2 10.54 -26.72 12.15
N ARG A 3 9.43 -27.11 11.52
CA ARG A 3 8.47 -26.13 10.95
C ARG A 3 7.52 -25.47 11.98
N THR A 4 7.20 -26.16 13.07
CA THR A 4 6.26 -25.67 14.08
C THR A 4 6.87 -24.68 15.06
N ILE A 5 8.18 -24.75 15.28
CA ILE A 5 8.89 -23.88 16.24
C ILE A 5 9.04 -22.46 15.67
N ASN A 6 9.34 -22.32 14.37
CA ASN A 6 9.45 -21.00 13.75
C ASN A 6 8.11 -20.24 13.69
N THR A 7 7.02 -20.96 13.46
CA THR A 7 5.68 -20.33 13.41
C THR A 7 5.25 -19.80 14.79
N ILE A 8 5.60 -20.51 15.86
CA ILE A 8 5.27 -20.10 17.25
C ILE A 8 6.09 -18.88 17.67
N LEU A 9 7.38 -18.81 17.29
CA LEU A 9 8.26 -17.67 17.60
C LEU A 9 7.81 -16.41 16.84
N ILE A 10 7.36 -16.53 15.60
CA ILE A 10 6.84 -15.41 14.80
C ILE A 10 5.52 -14.89 15.40
N ILE A 11 4.63 -15.79 15.85
CA ILE A 11 3.37 -15.41 16.50
C ILE A 11 3.64 -14.74 17.86
N ALA A 12 4.63 -15.20 18.61
CA ALA A 12 5.01 -14.60 19.90
C ALA A 12 5.61 -13.19 19.74
N SER A 13 6.43 -12.96 18.71
CA SER A 13 6.97 -11.62 18.43
C SER A 13 5.90 -10.65 17.94
N LEU A 14 4.87 -11.15 17.25
CA LEU A 14 3.72 -10.37 16.80
C LEU A 14 2.84 -9.94 17.97
N ALA A 15 2.61 -10.83 18.93
CA ALA A 15 1.85 -10.51 20.14
C ALA A 15 2.55 -9.43 20.97
N LEU A 16 3.89 -9.42 21.01
CA LEU A 16 4.69 -8.37 21.66
C LEU A 16 4.59 -7.03 20.90
N PHE A 17 4.57 -7.06 19.55
CA PHE A 17 4.45 -5.82 18.76
C PHE A 17 3.04 -5.21 18.82
N LEU A 18 2.00 -6.04 18.83
CA LEU A 18 0.62 -5.60 19.05
C LEU A 18 0.41 -5.11 20.49
N GLY A 19 1.10 -5.73 21.47
CA GLY A 19 1.11 -5.27 22.87
C GLY A 19 1.79 -3.92 23.04
N LEU A 20 2.85 -3.63 22.28
CA LEU A 20 3.53 -2.33 22.31
C LEU A 20 2.68 -1.21 21.69
N LEU A 21 1.94 -1.50 20.63
CA LEU A 21 0.96 -0.57 20.05
C LEU A 21 -0.22 -0.31 21.00
N TRP A 22 -0.56 -1.29 21.82
CA TRP A 22 -1.60 -1.16 22.84
C TRP A 22 -1.13 -0.32 24.03
N ALA A 23 0.14 -0.41 24.41
CA ALA A 23 0.74 0.36 25.52
C ALA A 23 0.91 1.86 25.19
N ILE A 24 1.04 2.24 23.93
CA ILE A 24 1.16 3.65 23.51
C ILE A 24 -0.23 4.34 23.48
N GLY A 25 -1.32 3.58 23.45
CA GLY A 25 -2.71 4.09 23.48
C GLY A 25 -3.37 4.11 24.86
N ALA A 26 -2.73 3.59 25.90
CA ALA A 26 -3.33 3.42 27.23
C ALA A 26 -2.94 4.50 28.22
N GLU A 27 -3.22 5.76 27.88
CA GLU A 27 -3.26 6.83 28.86
C GLU A 27 -4.65 7.48 28.87
N THR A 28 -5.68 6.70 29.28
CA THR A 28 -6.95 7.25 29.72
C THR A 28 -7.50 6.39 30.87
N ASP A 29 -7.45 6.96 32.02
CA ASP A 29 -7.88 6.47 33.31
C ASP A 29 -9.43 6.46 33.45
N ASN A 30 -10.11 5.61 32.62
CA ASN A 30 -11.55 5.36 32.84
C ASN A 30 -12.00 4.04 32.21
N PRO A 31 -12.25 2.96 33.00
CA PRO A 31 -12.66 1.64 32.51
C PRO A 31 -14.02 1.63 31.78
N ASP A 32 -14.93 2.56 32.06
CA ASP A 32 -16.26 2.63 31.42
C ASP A 32 -16.22 3.13 29.97
N LYS A 33 -15.12 3.80 29.54
CA LYS A 33 -14.93 4.21 28.15
C LYS A 33 -14.30 3.13 27.24
N ALA A 34 -13.70 2.11 27.84
CA ALA A 34 -13.05 1.02 27.08
C ALA A 34 -14.07 0.04 26.47
N GLU A 35 -15.24 -0.12 27.07
CA GLU A 35 -16.29 -1.01 26.55
C GLU A 35 -17.12 -0.37 25.43
N GLN A 36 -17.30 0.94 25.45
CA GLN A 36 -18.05 1.65 24.40
C GLN A 36 -17.26 1.79 23.07
N ASN A 37 -15.95 1.60 23.08
CA ASN A 37 -15.10 1.75 21.90
C ASN A 37 -14.85 0.42 21.15
N ARG A 38 -15.44 -0.70 21.59
CA ARG A 38 -15.30 -2.02 20.93
C ARG A 38 -16.15 -2.20 19.67
N GLY A 39 -16.95 -1.22 19.26
CA GLY A 39 -17.96 -1.36 18.21
C GLY A 39 -17.70 -0.66 16.88
N ASN A 40 -16.85 0.34 16.81
CA ASN A 40 -16.64 1.11 15.59
C ASN A 40 -15.17 1.50 15.40
N ILE A 41 -14.39 0.58 14.86
CA ILE A 41 -13.15 0.98 14.16
C ILE A 41 -13.63 1.60 12.85
N GLU A 42 -13.96 2.89 12.86
CA GLU A 42 -14.13 3.67 11.63
C GLU A 42 -12.75 3.85 10.99
N LEU A 43 -12.42 2.91 10.12
CA LEU A 43 -11.24 3.05 9.25
C LEU A 43 -11.41 4.32 8.42
N SER A 44 -10.59 5.31 8.70
CA SER A 44 -10.57 6.52 7.89
C SER A 44 -10.12 6.16 6.46
N LYS A 45 -10.59 6.92 5.47
CA LYS A 45 -10.14 6.72 4.07
C LYS A 45 -8.61 6.83 3.94
N GLU A 46 -7.95 7.50 4.89
CA GLU A 46 -6.50 7.69 4.93
C GLU A 46 -5.75 6.49 5.51
N ASP A 47 -6.41 5.63 6.28
CA ASP A 47 -5.79 4.45 6.90
C ASP A 47 -5.82 3.24 5.96
N ILE A 48 -6.79 3.19 5.06
CA ILE A 48 -6.93 2.10 4.10
C ILE A 48 -5.62 1.81 3.32
N PRO A 49 -4.92 2.79 2.74
CA PRO A 49 -3.66 2.53 2.04
C PRO A 49 -2.56 1.97 2.95
N LYS A 50 -2.48 2.42 4.21
CA LYS A 50 -1.50 1.94 5.19
C LYS A 50 -1.74 0.48 5.56
N ILE A 51 -3.01 0.10 5.77
CA ILE A 51 -3.39 -1.28 6.06
C ILE A 51 -3.03 -2.19 4.89
N PHE A 52 -3.28 -1.77 3.66
CA PHE A 52 -2.89 -2.54 2.48
C PHE A 52 -1.38 -2.70 2.35
N GLU A 53 -0.60 -1.67 2.68
CA GLU A 53 0.87 -1.76 2.71
C GLU A 53 1.33 -2.81 3.73
N ILE A 54 0.76 -2.82 4.92
CA ILE A 54 1.05 -3.82 5.96
C ILE A 54 0.69 -5.23 5.49
N ILE A 55 -0.52 -5.44 4.98
CA ILE A 55 -0.96 -6.75 4.47
C ILE A 55 -0.04 -7.24 3.34
N ARG A 56 0.37 -6.35 2.46
CA ARG A 56 1.28 -6.66 1.37
C ARG A 56 2.63 -7.13 1.86
N ILE A 57 3.23 -6.41 2.80
CA ILE A 57 4.51 -6.79 3.40
C ILE A 57 4.39 -8.17 4.05
N TRP A 58 3.34 -8.41 4.80
CA TRP A 58 3.08 -9.71 5.45
C TRP A 58 3.00 -10.86 4.45
N LYS A 59 2.15 -10.72 3.43
CA LYS A 59 2.01 -11.74 2.38
C LYS A 59 3.33 -11.99 1.65
N LEU A 60 4.11 -10.93 1.42
CA LEU A 60 5.38 -11.04 0.73
C LEU A 60 6.42 -11.78 1.57
N VAL A 61 6.53 -11.48 2.87
CA VAL A 61 7.45 -12.15 3.79
C VAL A 61 7.12 -13.64 3.92
N ASP A 62 5.83 -13.97 4.03
CA ASP A 62 5.34 -15.35 4.09
C ASP A 62 5.62 -16.11 2.79
N GLU A 63 5.27 -15.53 1.64
CA GLU A 63 5.48 -16.15 0.33
C GLU A 63 6.96 -16.41 0.03
N LEU A 64 7.84 -15.47 0.38
CA LEU A 64 9.27 -15.59 0.15
C LEU A 64 9.98 -16.47 1.18
N GLU A 65 9.35 -16.81 2.30
CA GLU A 65 9.95 -17.57 3.39
C GLU A 65 11.30 -16.96 3.84
N LEU A 66 11.32 -15.62 4.03
CA LEU A 66 12.55 -14.89 4.40
C LEU A 66 13.01 -15.29 5.80
N ASN A 67 14.32 -15.53 5.96
CA ASN A 67 14.91 -15.61 7.29
C ASN A 67 15.12 -14.18 7.86
N GLU A 68 15.54 -14.10 9.13
CA GLU A 68 15.68 -12.83 9.84
C GLU A 68 16.68 -11.88 9.17
N ASP A 69 17.86 -12.37 8.77
CA ASP A 69 18.88 -11.56 8.09
C ASP A 69 18.39 -11.04 6.74
N GLN A 70 17.72 -11.91 5.97
CA GLN A 70 17.10 -11.54 4.70
C GLN A 70 16.02 -10.50 4.91
N LEU A 71 15.19 -10.65 5.93
CA LEU A 71 14.11 -9.71 6.25
C LEU A 71 14.65 -8.31 6.57
N LEU A 72 15.67 -8.23 7.40
CA LEU A 72 16.32 -6.97 7.78
C LEU A 72 16.95 -6.26 6.58
N ALA A 73 17.53 -6.99 5.63
CA ALA A 73 18.09 -6.43 4.40
C ALA A 73 17.01 -6.08 3.37
N PHE A 74 15.97 -6.88 3.28
CA PHE A 74 14.91 -6.77 2.27
C PHE A 74 13.94 -5.60 2.52
N LEU A 75 13.42 -5.46 3.74
CA LEU A 75 12.35 -4.51 4.05
C LEU A 75 12.70 -3.05 3.72
N PRO A 76 13.89 -2.52 4.07
CA PRO A 76 14.26 -1.15 3.72
C PRO A 76 14.28 -0.93 2.19
N LYS A 77 14.80 -1.91 1.44
CA LYS A 77 14.89 -1.85 -0.02
C LYS A 77 13.52 -1.98 -0.68
N PHE A 78 12.67 -2.84 -0.16
CA PHE A 78 11.30 -2.96 -0.62
C PHE A 78 10.51 -1.65 -0.40
N LYS A 79 10.67 -1.03 0.76
CA LYS A 79 10.08 0.29 1.04
C LYS A 79 10.60 1.37 0.09
N GLU A 80 11.91 1.41 -0.16
CA GLU A 80 12.53 2.32 -1.13
C GLU A 80 11.93 2.14 -2.55
N LEU A 81 11.71 0.88 -2.96
CA LEU A 81 11.08 0.52 -4.24
C LEU A 81 9.63 1.05 -4.33
N GLU A 82 8.85 0.87 -3.27
CA GLU A 82 7.46 1.33 -3.23
C GLU A 82 7.37 2.87 -3.23
N ASP A 83 8.25 3.54 -2.49
CA ASP A 83 8.32 5.00 -2.48
C ASP A 83 8.74 5.55 -3.85
N LEU A 84 9.67 4.88 -4.54
CA LEU A 84 10.05 5.22 -5.91
C LEU A 84 8.87 5.10 -6.87
N ARG A 85 8.13 3.99 -6.81
CA ARG A 85 6.92 3.76 -7.62
C ARG A 85 5.86 4.83 -7.37
N ARG A 86 5.55 5.12 -6.11
CA ARG A 86 4.55 6.11 -5.70
C ARG A 86 4.89 7.49 -6.25
N ARG A 87 6.15 7.93 -6.09
CA ARG A 87 6.62 9.23 -6.62
C ARG A 87 6.53 9.28 -8.14
N TYR A 88 6.94 8.21 -8.83
CA TYR A 88 6.90 8.16 -10.29
C TYR A 88 5.46 8.24 -10.81
N TYR A 89 4.53 7.45 -10.28
CA TYR A 89 3.15 7.46 -10.76
C TYR A 89 2.45 8.80 -10.48
N ARG A 90 2.73 9.43 -9.35
CA ARG A 90 2.23 10.78 -9.05
C ARG A 90 2.79 11.80 -10.05
N SER A 91 4.10 11.85 -10.23
CA SER A 91 4.76 12.76 -11.18
C SER A 91 4.26 12.54 -12.61
N ARG A 92 4.12 11.28 -13.03
CA ARG A 92 3.59 10.94 -14.36
C ARG A 92 2.15 11.44 -14.54
N TYR A 93 1.30 11.25 -13.55
CA TYR A 93 -0.08 11.76 -13.57
C TYR A 93 -0.10 13.29 -13.71
N ASP A 94 0.71 14.00 -12.92
CA ASP A 94 0.78 15.46 -12.95
C ASP A 94 1.30 15.97 -14.30
N ASN A 95 2.31 15.32 -14.88
CA ASN A 95 2.86 15.66 -16.19
C ASN A 95 1.84 15.43 -17.32
N ILE A 96 1.09 14.33 -17.29
CA ILE A 96 0.02 14.06 -18.25
C ILE A 96 -1.09 15.13 -18.12
N LYS A 97 -1.47 15.46 -16.89
CA LYS A 97 -2.48 16.50 -16.64
C LYS A 97 -2.04 17.89 -17.14
N LYS A 98 -0.76 18.24 -16.94
CA LYS A 98 -0.17 19.47 -17.50
C LYS A 98 -0.19 19.46 -19.03
N MET A 99 0.20 18.33 -19.63
CA MET A 99 0.21 18.18 -21.09
C MET A 99 -1.21 18.29 -21.68
N SER A 100 -2.22 17.68 -21.02
CA SER A 100 -3.62 17.81 -21.44
C SER A 100 -4.08 19.28 -21.44
N LYS A 101 -3.79 20.01 -20.37
CA LYS A 101 -4.11 21.44 -20.29
C LYS A 101 -3.34 22.28 -21.33
N LEU A 102 -2.09 21.94 -21.61
CA LEU A 102 -1.29 22.61 -22.60
C LEU A 102 -1.91 22.47 -23.99
N LEU A 103 -2.42 21.30 -24.34
CA LEU A 103 -3.09 21.04 -25.63
C LEU A 103 -4.35 21.90 -25.83
N GLU A 104 -5.02 22.32 -24.76
CA GLU A 104 -6.20 23.19 -24.81
C GLU A 104 -5.85 24.65 -25.18
N THR A 105 -4.58 25.06 -25.06
CA THR A 105 -4.10 26.44 -25.24
C THR A 105 -3.46 26.73 -26.61
N ASN A 106 -3.60 25.85 -27.59
CA ASN A 106 -2.95 25.94 -28.90
C ASN A 106 -1.42 26.15 -28.78
N PRO A 107 -0.70 25.23 -28.15
CA PRO A 107 0.71 25.37 -27.81
C PRO A 107 1.61 25.31 -29.04
N SER A 108 2.79 25.94 -28.95
CA SER A 108 3.85 25.77 -29.94
C SER A 108 4.42 24.35 -29.89
N GLU A 109 4.98 23.92 -31.03
CA GLU A 109 5.65 22.60 -31.14
C GLU A 109 6.78 22.44 -30.11
N ASN A 110 7.53 23.51 -29.81
CA ASN A 110 8.59 23.50 -28.82
C ASN A 110 8.07 23.24 -27.40
N GLN A 111 6.91 23.80 -27.04
CA GLN A 111 6.27 23.56 -25.75
C GLN A 111 5.81 22.11 -25.60
N LEU A 112 5.24 21.55 -26.67
CA LEU A 112 4.84 20.14 -26.68
C LEU A 112 6.06 19.21 -26.58
N LYS A 113 7.12 19.51 -27.36
CA LYS A 113 8.36 18.76 -27.30
C LYS A 113 8.98 18.76 -25.91
N SER A 114 9.06 19.92 -25.25
CA SER A 114 9.57 20.03 -23.88
C SER A 114 8.76 19.17 -22.91
N ALA A 115 7.43 19.20 -22.98
CA ALA A 115 6.56 18.40 -22.11
C ALA A 115 6.72 16.88 -22.35
N ILE A 116 6.92 16.45 -23.60
CA ILE A 116 7.20 15.06 -23.95
C ILE A 116 8.55 14.64 -23.39
N ASP A 117 9.57 15.49 -23.57
CA ASP A 117 10.93 15.19 -23.11
C ASP A 117 11.00 15.12 -21.57
N GLU A 118 10.26 15.99 -20.84
CA GLU A 118 10.13 15.89 -19.38
C GLU A 118 9.55 14.54 -18.95
N LEU A 119 8.48 14.08 -19.61
CA LEU A 119 7.86 12.79 -19.31
C LEU A 119 8.82 11.63 -19.59
N ARG A 120 9.51 11.67 -20.73
CA ARG A 120 10.50 10.64 -21.13
C ARG A 120 11.68 10.58 -20.16
N ASN A 121 12.22 11.73 -19.78
CA ASN A 121 13.34 11.80 -18.82
C ASN A 121 12.95 11.27 -17.43
N ALA A 122 11.75 11.60 -16.95
CA ALA A 122 11.22 11.04 -15.71
C ALA A 122 11.08 9.51 -15.78
N GLU A 123 10.64 8.97 -16.91
CA GLU A 123 10.51 7.53 -17.15
C GLU A 123 11.88 6.82 -17.15
N VAL A 124 12.85 7.36 -17.89
CA VAL A 124 14.22 6.82 -17.94
C VAL A 124 14.84 6.82 -16.53
N GLY A 125 14.75 7.92 -15.80
CA GLY A 125 15.27 8.03 -14.43
C GLY A 125 14.59 7.06 -13.47
N PHE A 126 13.28 6.84 -13.62
CA PHE A 126 12.56 5.85 -12.84
C PHE A 126 13.09 4.43 -13.12
N TYR A 127 13.20 4.01 -14.37
CA TYR A 127 13.63 2.64 -14.70
C TYR A 127 15.08 2.37 -14.30
N GLN A 128 15.97 3.36 -14.37
CA GLN A 128 17.34 3.22 -13.88
C GLN A 128 17.38 2.94 -12.36
N LYS A 129 16.69 3.76 -11.55
CA LYS A 129 16.60 3.57 -10.10
C LYS A 129 15.87 2.29 -9.73
N TYR A 130 14.77 1.99 -10.43
CA TYR A 130 14.00 0.77 -10.23
C TYR A 130 14.88 -0.47 -10.37
N ARG A 131 15.69 -0.53 -11.44
CA ARG A 131 16.62 -1.65 -11.67
C ARG A 131 17.64 -1.76 -10.55
N GLN A 132 18.29 -0.65 -10.17
CA GLN A 132 19.27 -0.64 -9.08
C GLN A 132 18.71 -1.19 -7.76
N ILE A 133 17.51 -0.75 -7.39
CA ILE A 133 16.86 -1.22 -6.16
C ILE A 133 16.49 -2.71 -6.29
N LYS A 134 15.95 -3.13 -7.43
CA LYS A 134 15.61 -4.55 -7.69
C LYS A 134 16.85 -5.44 -7.62
N ASP A 135 17.97 -5.03 -8.18
CA ASP A 135 19.22 -5.76 -8.12
C ASP A 135 19.72 -5.87 -6.66
N SER A 136 19.61 -4.78 -5.88
CA SER A 136 19.93 -4.80 -4.44
C SER A 136 18.99 -5.70 -3.63
N ILE A 137 17.71 -5.79 -3.97
CA ILE A 137 16.78 -6.76 -3.36
C ILE A 137 17.21 -8.19 -3.73
N ASN A 138 17.42 -8.44 -5.01
CA ASN A 138 17.72 -9.77 -5.54
C ASN A 138 19.05 -10.33 -4.98
N SER A 139 20.05 -9.49 -4.71
CA SER A 139 21.35 -9.93 -4.14
C SER A 139 21.23 -10.61 -2.76
N ASN A 140 20.14 -10.34 -2.03
CA ASN A 140 19.86 -10.93 -0.73
C ASN A 140 18.88 -12.13 -0.78
N LEU A 141 18.42 -12.48 -1.98
CA LEU A 141 17.44 -13.54 -2.19
C LEU A 141 18.06 -14.71 -2.96
N THR A 142 17.67 -15.93 -2.60
CA THR A 142 17.94 -17.11 -3.42
C THR A 142 17.20 -17.01 -4.75
N ILE A 143 17.65 -17.74 -5.77
CA ILE A 143 16.98 -17.76 -7.10
C ILE A 143 15.50 -18.16 -6.98
N LYS A 144 15.16 -19.11 -6.09
CA LYS A 144 13.77 -19.50 -5.83
C LYS A 144 12.96 -18.35 -5.25
N GLN A 145 13.51 -17.60 -4.29
CA GLN A 145 12.87 -16.42 -3.70
C GLN A 145 12.73 -15.28 -4.70
N GLN A 146 13.73 -15.07 -5.56
CA GLN A 146 13.63 -14.08 -6.66
C GLN A 146 12.48 -14.41 -7.61
N ALA A 147 12.34 -15.68 -8.01
CA ALA A 147 11.23 -16.12 -8.85
C ALA A 147 9.88 -15.93 -8.16
N LYS A 148 9.76 -16.30 -6.86
CA LYS A 148 8.55 -16.04 -6.06
C LYS A 148 8.25 -14.54 -5.97
N PHE A 149 9.26 -13.69 -5.81
CA PHE A 149 9.08 -12.24 -5.74
C PHE A 149 8.52 -11.67 -7.04
N VAL A 150 9.01 -12.11 -8.20
CA VAL A 150 8.47 -11.68 -9.50
C VAL A 150 7.00 -12.07 -9.64
N VAL A 151 6.65 -13.33 -9.34
CA VAL A 151 5.28 -13.82 -9.41
C VAL A 151 4.36 -13.08 -8.42
N PHE A 152 4.85 -12.83 -7.20
CA PHE A 152 4.11 -12.09 -6.20
C PHE A 152 3.77 -10.67 -6.66
N GLU A 153 4.76 -9.94 -7.21
CA GLU A 153 4.55 -8.57 -7.68
C GLU A 153 3.48 -8.48 -8.77
N ASP A 154 3.43 -9.47 -9.65
CA ASP A 154 2.44 -9.51 -10.73
C ASP A 154 1.04 -9.83 -10.19
N LYS A 155 0.89 -10.91 -9.43
CA LYS A 155 -0.37 -11.32 -8.79
C LYS A 155 -0.92 -10.23 -7.86
N TYR A 156 -0.03 -9.65 -7.03
CA TYR A 156 -0.46 -8.64 -6.07
C TYR A 156 -1.06 -7.41 -6.75
N ARG A 157 -0.55 -7.03 -7.92
CA ARG A 157 -1.10 -5.92 -8.70
C ARG A 157 -2.55 -6.17 -9.11
N ASP A 158 -2.85 -7.40 -9.54
CA ASP A 158 -4.19 -7.78 -9.97
C ASP A 158 -5.14 -7.96 -8.78
N ASP A 159 -4.67 -8.57 -7.69
CA ASP A 159 -5.41 -8.69 -6.44
C ASP A 159 -5.80 -7.32 -5.87
N MET A 160 -4.86 -6.37 -5.86
CA MET A 160 -5.12 -5.01 -5.38
C MET A 160 -6.11 -4.27 -6.27
N ARG A 161 -6.04 -4.44 -7.58
CA ARG A 161 -7.00 -3.85 -8.52
C ARG A 161 -8.41 -4.38 -8.26
N SER A 162 -8.54 -5.68 -8.07
CA SER A 162 -9.80 -6.35 -7.76
C SER A 162 -10.36 -5.90 -6.40
N LEU A 163 -9.50 -5.82 -5.39
CA LEU A 163 -9.89 -5.38 -4.05
C LEU A 163 -10.36 -3.92 -4.02
N MET A 164 -9.64 -3.02 -4.70
CA MET A 164 -10.04 -1.62 -4.82
C MET A 164 -11.37 -1.45 -5.56
N LYS A 165 -11.63 -2.29 -6.57
CA LYS A 165 -12.92 -2.32 -7.25
C LYS A 165 -14.03 -2.75 -6.28
N ASN A 166 -13.83 -3.85 -5.55
CA ASN A 166 -14.83 -4.36 -4.59
C ASN A 166 -15.14 -3.34 -3.48
N LEU A 167 -14.11 -2.63 -2.97
CA LEU A 167 -14.32 -1.58 -1.96
C LEU A 167 -15.12 -0.40 -2.52
N ARG A 168 -14.88 -0.01 -3.75
CA ARG A 168 -15.66 1.05 -4.42
C ARG A 168 -17.11 0.62 -4.59
N ASP A 169 -17.34 -0.61 -5.01
CA ASP A 169 -18.69 -1.15 -5.19
C ASP A 169 -19.45 -1.21 -3.86
N LEU A 170 -18.79 -1.61 -2.77
CA LEU A 170 -19.37 -1.59 -1.42
C LEU A 170 -19.67 -0.16 -0.93
N SER A 171 -18.80 0.80 -1.20
CA SER A 171 -19.02 2.21 -0.88
C SER A 171 -20.27 2.74 -1.60
N ASN A 172 -20.39 2.47 -2.90
CA ASN A 172 -21.55 2.89 -3.71
C ASN A 172 -22.86 2.25 -3.21
N LEU A 173 -22.84 0.98 -2.83
CA LEU A 173 -24.01 0.28 -2.25
C LEU A 173 -24.41 0.89 -0.90
N ARG A 174 -23.43 1.29 -0.06
CA ARG A 174 -23.72 1.96 1.22
C ARG A 174 -24.36 3.33 0.99
N GLU A 175 -23.84 4.12 0.06
CA GLU A 175 -24.41 5.42 -0.29
C GLU A 175 -25.84 5.29 -0.83
N GLN A 176 -26.10 4.32 -1.70
CA GLN A 176 -27.44 4.02 -2.21
C GLN A 176 -28.42 3.64 -1.09
N ARG A 177 -28.00 2.81 -0.12
CA ARG A 177 -28.84 2.45 1.03
C ARG A 177 -29.17 3.67 1.91
N LEU A 178 -28.21 4.54 2.13
CA LEU A 178 -28.40 5.77 2.94
C LEU A 178 -29.33 6.77 2.22
N SER A 179 -29.29 6.85 0.89
CA SER A 179 -30.17 7.71 0.11
C SER A 179 -31.61 7.19 0.01
N HIS A 180 -31.84 5.88 0.23
CA HIS A 180 -33.16 5.25 0.19
C HIS A 180 -33.77 5.05 1.59
N GLN A 181 -33.12 5.51 2.67
CA GLN A 181 -33.75 5.51 3.99
C GLN A 181 -34.85 6.58 4.05
N PRO A 182 -36.10 6.19 4.39
CA PRO A 182 -37.19 7.15 4.51
C PRO A 182 -36.88 8.20 5.58
N GLU A 183 -37.24 9.46 5.34
CA GLU A 183 -36.97 10.63 6.21
C GLU A 183 -37.48 10.45 7.66
N ALA A 184 -38.39 9.52 7.89
CA ALA A 184 -38.97 9.23 9.20
C ALA A 184 -37.97 8.77 10.28
N LEU A 185 -36.72 8.45 9.92
CA LEU A 185 -35.67 8.08 10.89
C LEU A 185 -34.65 9.20 11.16
N LYS A 186 -34.76 10.33 10.49
CA LYS A 186 -33.85 11.47 10.69
C LYS A 186 -34.28 12.41 11.84
N GLU A 187 -35.54 12.34 12.29
CA GLU A 187 -36.08 13.21 13.34
C GLU A 187 -35.90 12.69 14.79
N LYS A 188 -35.23 11.56 14.99
CA LYS A 188 -35.02 10.99 16.33
C LYS A 188 -33.53 10.97 16.77
N LYS A 189 -32.81 12.06 16.49
CA LYS A 189 -31.52 12.29 17.17
C LYS A 189 -31.42 13.69 17.70
#